data_ef34dc7521d1b9fd67f518cb106bb147
#
_entry.id   ef34dc7521d1b9fd67f518cb106bb147
#
_cell.length_a   1.000
_cell.length_b   1.000
_cell.length_c   1.000
_cell.angle_alpha   90.00
_cell.angle_beta   90.00
_cell.angle_gamma   90.00
#
_symmetry.space_group_name_H-M   'P 1'
#
loop_
_entity.id
_entity.type
_entity.pdbx_description
1 polymer ?
#
loop_
_entity_poly.entity_id
_entity_poly.type
_entity_poly.pdbx_seq_one_letter_code
_entity_poly.pdbx_strand_id
1 'polypeptide(L)'
;MSENSKYDVIAIGGGSGGLAMVQRAAEYGKRCAVIEAGRLGGTCVNVGCVPKKVMWYAAHQAHALEDAAAYGFDVNLNGHDWEALRRSRDAYVARLNGIYAGNLERKNINIFRGFGKVTGPGRITVDD
;
A
#
# COMPACT_ATOMS: atom_id res chain seq x y z
N MET A 1 11.56 26.91 7.31
CA MET A 1 10.40 27.70 7.83
C MET A 1 9.25 26.72 8.05
N SER A 2 8.81 26.53 9.29
CA SER A 2 7.69 25.64 9.61
C SER A 2 6.38 26.28 9.11
N GLU A 3 5.82 25.79 8.01
CA GLU A 3 4.49 26.14 7.61
C GLU A 3 3.48 25.57 8.62
N ASN A 4 2.86 26.41 9.43
CA ASN A 4 1.72 26.02 10.26
C ASN A 4 0.49 25.82 9.37
N SER A 5 0.28 24.62 8.88
CA SER A 5 -0.92 24.25 8.14
C SER A 5 -1.99 23.70 9.09
N LYS A 6 -3.27 24.09 8.88
CA LYS A 6 -4.40 23.59 9.66
C LYS A 6 -5.18 22.55 8.86
N TYR A 7 -5.55 21.47 9.51
CA TYR A 7 -6.35 20.37 8.96
C TYR A 7 -7.47 20.00 9.92
N ASP A 8 -8.57 19.50 9.39
CA ASP A 8 -9.65 18.93 10.21
C ASP A 8 -9.29 17.52 10.68
N VAL A 9 -8.57 16.77 9.83
CA VAL A 9 -8.19 15.39 10.09
C VAL A 9 -6.76 15.13 9.60
N ILE A 10 -5.93 14.57 10.48
CA ILE A 10 -4.58 14.13 10.14
C ILE A 10 -4.43 12.66 10.50
N ALA A 11 -4.00 11.83 9.56
CA ALA A 11 -3.58 10.46 9.82
C ALA A 11 -2.07 10.42 10.07
N ILE A 12 -1.65 9.89 11.20
CA ILE A 12 -0.26 9.51 11.46
C ILE A 12 -0.13 8.05 11.03
N GLY A 13 0.50 7.86 9.89
CA GLY A 13 0.63 6.58 9.20
C GLY A 13 -0.30 6.45 7.99
N GLY A 14 0.32 6.23 6.83
CA GLY A 14 -0.33 5.99 5.53
C GLY A 14 -0.64 4.51 5.27
N GLY A 15 -0.99 3.75 6.31
CA GLY A 15 -1.48 2.38 6.21
C GLY A 15 -2.97 2.31 5.88
N SER A 16 -3.54 1.11 5.87
CA SER A 16 -4.94 0.86 5.46
C SER A 16 -5.95 1.70 6.22
N GLY A 17 -5.81 1.81 7.55
CA GLY A 17 -6.73 2.60 8.39
C GLY A 17 -6.60 4.10 8.14
N GLY A 18 -5.37 4.64 8.15
CA GLY A 18 -5.11 6.05 7.91
C GLY A 18 -5.58 6.51 6.54
N LEU A 19 -5.25 5.74 5.49
CA LEU A 19 -5.70 6.04 4.12
C LEU A 19 -7.22 6.00 3.97
N ALA A 20 -7.89 5.01 4.57
CA ALA A 20 -9.34 4.90 4.51
C ALA A 20 -10.01 6.09 5.21
N MET A 21 -9.53 6.43 6.41
CA MET A 21 -10.08 7.51 7.22
C MET A 21 -9.99 8.87 6.53
N VAL A 22 -8.79 9.27 6.07
CA VAL A 22 -8.62 10.59 5.45
C VAL A 22 -9.34 10.72 4.12
N GLN A 23 -9.39 9.66 3.32
CA GLN A 23 -10.13 9.67 2.06
C GLN A 23 -11.64 9.80 2.30
N ARG A 24 -12.15 9.10 3.30
CA ARG A 24 -13.56 9.19 3.67
C ARG A 24 -13.91 10.58 4.24
N ALA A 25 -13.07 11.14 5.11
CA ALA A 25 -13.27 12.48 5.64
C ALA A 25 -13.25 13.56 4.52
N ALA A 26 -12.33 13.42 3.55
CA ALA A 26 -12.26 14.33 2.41
C ALA A 26 -13.54 14.31 1.54
N GLU A 27 -14.21 13.17 1.40
CA GLU A 27 -15.50 13.06 0.72
C GLU A 27 -16.62 13.88 1.39
N TYR A 28 -16.47 14.17 2.68
CA TYR A 28 -17.35 15.06 3.44
C TYR A 28 -16.84 16.51 3.53
N GLY A 29 -15.93 16.89 2.63
CA GLY A 29 -15.41 18.25 2.54
C GLY A 29 -14.41 18.64 3.63
N LYS A 30 -13.84 17.66 4.35
CA LYS A 30 -12.83 17.92 5.38
C LYS A 30 -11.45 18.14 4.75
N ARG A 31 -10.71 19.10 5.28
CA ARG A 31 -9.32 19.32 4.92
C ARG A 31 -8.45 18.26 5.63
N CYS A 32 -7.83 17.38 4.84
CA CYS A 32 -7.15 16.20 5.36
C CYS A 32 -5.67 16.16 5.01
N ALA A 33 -4.89 15.50 5.86
CA ALA A 33 -3.48 15.19 5.61
C ALA A 33 -3.12 13.77 6.09
N VAL A 34 -2.07 13.23 5.48
CA VAL A 34 -1.41 11.97 5.91
C VAL A 34 0.05 12.28 6.20
N ILE A 35 0.57 11.78 7.30
CA ILE A 35 1.99 11.77 7.64
C ILE A 35 2.48 10.34 7.50
N GLU A 36 3.50 10.09 6.64
CA GLU A 36 4.02 8.75 6.39
C GLU A 36 5.54 8.80 6.21
N ALA A 37 6.26 8.06 7.06
CA ALA A 37 7.71 7.98 7.02
C ALA A 37 8.25 7.03 5.93
N GLY A 38 7.43 6.06 5.50
CA GLY A 38 7.80 5.06 4.52
C GLY A 38 6.95 5.11 3.25
N ARG A 39 6.60 3.94 2.74
CA ARG A 39 5.75 3.78 1.56
C ARG A 39 4.27 3.76 1.95
N LEU A 40 3.43 4.46 1.18
CA LEU A 40 1.98 4.41 1.33
C LEU A 40 1.44 2.97 1.20
N GLY A 41 0.38 2.68 1.95
CA GLY A 41 -0.23 1.35 1.99
C GLY A 41 0.13 0.54 3.24
N GLY A 42 1.16 0.96 3.99
CA GLY A 42 1.59 0.33 5.24
C GLY A 42 2.05 -1.12 5.07
N THR A 43 2.05 -1.87 6.15
CA THR A 43 2.47 -3.28 6.20
C THR A 43 1.70 -4.16 5.21
N CYS A 44 0.38 -4.03 5.16
CA CYS A 44 -0.46 -4.88 4.31
C CYS A 44 -0.05 -4.82 2.83
N VAL A 45 0.13 -3.63 2.29
CA VAL A 45 0.47 -3.45 0.87
C VAL A 45 1.92 -3.77 0.58
N ASN A 46 2.84 -3.35 1.45
CA ASN A 46 4.27 -3.37 1.15
C ASN A 46 4.97 -4.68 1.50
N VAL A 47 4.60 -5.31 2.62
CA VAL A 47 5.30 -6.51 3.15
C VAL A 47 4.36 -7.56 3.75
N GLY A 48 3.05 -7.39 3.62
CA GLY A 48 2.04 -8.24 4.25
C GLY A 48 1.07 -8.89 3.27
N CYS A 49 -0.20 -8.51 3.35
CA CYS A 49 -1.32 -9.17 2.67
C CYS A 49 -1.14 -9.27 1.15
N VAL A 50 -0.67 -8.19 0.53
CA VAL A 50 -0.55 -8.14 -0.94
C VAL A 50 0.58 -9.03 -1.45
N PRO A 51 1.85 -8.84 -1.07
CA PRO A 51 2.92 -9.71 -1.55
C PRO A 51 2.71 -11.17 -1.13
N LYS A 52 2.17 -11.42 0.05
CA LYS A 52 1.81 -12.78 0.49
C LYS A 52 0.83 -13.45 -0.47
N LYS A 53 -0.24 -12.74 -0.89
CA LYS A 53 -1.23 -13.31 -1.81
C LYS A 53 -0.63 -13.64 -3.18
N VAL A 54 0.24 -12.79 -3.71
CA VAL A 54 0.94 -13.07 -4.97
C VAL A 54 1.73 -14.38 -4.85
N MET A 55 2.47 -14.56 -3.76
CA MET A 55 3.24 -15.78 -3.50
C MET A 55 2.33 -17.00 -3.31
N TRP A 56 1.20 -16.84 -2.60
CA TRP A 56 0.24 -17.90 -2.40
C TRP A 56 -0.39 -18.37 -3.71
N TYR A 57 -0.77 -17.44 -4.59
CA TYR A 57 -1.32 -17.79 -5.91
C TYR A 57 -0.30 -18.48 -6.80
N ALA A 58 0.97 -18.11 -6.73
CA ALA A 58 2.04 -18.79 -7.45
C ALA A 58 2.20 -20.25 -6.97
N ALA A 59 2.18 -20.47 -5.65
CA ALA A 59 2.23 -21.83 -5.09
C ALA A 59 0.98 -22.65 -5.49
N HIS A 60 -0.20 -22.03 -5.44
CA HIS A 60 -1.43 -22.68 -5.88
C HIS A 60 -1.41 -23.06 -7.36
N GLN A 61 -0.83 -22.20 -8.21
CA GLN A 61 -0.65 -22.51 -9.62
C GLN A 61 0.28 -23.70 -9.85
N ALA A 62 1.34 -23.84 -9.04
CA ALA A 62 2.23 -25.00 -9.12
C ALA A 62 1.48 -26.31 -8.83
N HIS A 63 0.68 -26.34 -7.77
CA HIS A 63 -0.18 -27.51 -7.48
C HIS A 63 -1.19 -27.81 -8.59
N ALA A 64 -1.82 -26.78 -9.16
CA ALA A 64 -2.76 -26.96 -10.26
C ALA A 64 -2.09 -27.57 -11.51
N LEU A 65 -0.84 -27.24 -11.77
CA LEU A 65 -0.04 -27.86 -12.85
C LEU A 65 0.30 -29.32 -12.56
N GLU A 66 0.61 -29.67 -11.31
CA GLU A 66 0.84 -31.07 -10.87
C GLU A 66 -0.41 -31.92 -11.04
N ASP A 67 -1.58 -31.37 -10.71
CA ASP A 67 -2.88 -32.06 -10.77
C ASP A 67 -3.44 -32.16 -12.20
N ALA A 68 -2.95 -31.36 -13.15
CA ALA A 68 -3.52 -31.19 -14.47
C ALA A 68 -3.68 -32.52 -15.26
N ALA A 69 -2.75 -33.45 -15.11
CA ALA A 69 -2.82 -34.76 -15.78
C ALA A 69 -4.04 -35.59 -15.36
N ALA A 70 -4.49 -35.47 -14.10
CA ALA A 70 -5.68 -36.18 -13.61
C ALA A 70 -6.97 -35.68 -14.28
N TYR A 71 -6.94 -34.48 -14.86
CA TYR A 71 -8.05 -33.89 -15.61
C TYR A 71 -7.91 -34.01 -17.12
N GLY A 72 -6.96 -34.82 -17.61
CA GLY A 72 -6.75 -35.07 -19.04
C GLY A 72 -5.93 -34.01 -19.78
N PHE A 73 -5.28 -33.08 -19.08
CA PHE A 73 -4.38 -32.11 -19.69
C PHE A 73 -2.97 -32.71 -19.86
N ASP A 74 -2.42 -32.58 -21.04
CA ASP A 74 -1.01 -32.89 -21.30
C ASP A 74 -0.14 -31.65 -21.08
N VAL A 75 0.44 -31.54 -19.88
CA VAL A 75 1.23 -30.40 -19.46
C VAL A 75 2.68 -30.82 -19.23
N ASN A 76 3.59 -30.11 -19.87
CA ASN A 76 5.03 -30.28 -19.65
C ASN A 76 5.60 -29.01 -18.97
N LEU A 77 5.94 -29.10 -17.69
CA LEU A 77 6.55 -28.01 -16.92
C LEU A 77 8.08 -28.07 -17.07
N ASN A 78 8.65 -27.13 -17.84
CA ASN A 78 10.07 -27.07 -18.09
C ASN A 78 10.89 -26.35 -16.99
N GLY A 79 10.23 -25.75 -16.01
CA GLY A 79 10.87 -25.06 -14.90
C GLY A 79 10.06 -23.91 -14.34
N HIS A 80 10.64 -23.23 -13.36
CA HIS A 80 10.08 -22.05 -12.70
C HIS A 80 11.15 -20.97 -12.53
N ASP A 81 10.86 -19.74 -12.94
CA ASP A 81 11.73 -18.57 -12.72
C ASP A 81 11.28 -17.80 -11.48
N TRP A 82 11.94 -18.08 -10.35
CA TRP A 82 11.69 -17.41 -9.06
C TRP A 82 11.93 -15.89 -9.14
N GLU A 83 12.96 -15.46 -9.87
CA GLU A 83 13.27 -14.04 -10.00
C GLU A 83 12.22 -13.29 -10.84
N ALA A 84 11.63 -13.93 -11.84
CA ALA A 84 10.50 -13.35 -12.58
C ALA A 84 9.28 -13.17 -11.68
N LEU A 85 8.95 -14.15 -10.84
CA LEU A 85 7.87 -14.03 -9.85
C LEU A 85 8.14 -12.90 -8.86
N ARG A 86 9.36 -12.82 -8.33
CA ARG A 86 9.76 -11.77 -7.39
C ARG A 86 9.63 -10.38 -8.01
N ARG A 87 10.16 -10.19 -9.22
CA ARG A 87 10.05 -8.92 -9.96
C ARG A 87 8.60 -8.51 -10.20
N SER A 88 7.74 -9.45 -10.61
CA SER A 88 6.31 -9.20 -10.85
C SER A 88 5.60 -8.79 -9.57
N ARG A 89 5.87 -9.46 -8.44
CA ARG A 89 5.34 -9.10 -7.13
C ARG A 89 5.75 -7.69 -6.71
N ASP A 90 7.04 -7.38 -6.85
CA ASP A 90 7.58 -6.08 -6.42
C ASP A 90 7.03 -4.94 -7.30
N ALA A 91 6.92 -5.16 -8.61
CA ALA A 91 6.30 -4.23 -9.55
C ALA A 91 4.81 -4.00 -9.21
N TYR A 92 4.09 -5.04 -8.83
CA TYR A 92 2.69 -4.92 -8.41
C TYR A 92 2.55 -4.07 -7.14
N VAL A 93 3.40 -4.28 -6.13
CA VAL A 93 3.42 -3.44 -4.91
C VAL A 93 3.74 -1.99 -5.25
N ALA A 94 4.77 -1.74 -6.08
CA ALA A 94 5.12 -0.38 -6.50
C ALA A 94 3.97 0.32 -7.24
N ARG A 95 3.26 -0.39 -8.11
CA ARG A 95 2.05 0.13 -8.77
C ARG A 95 0.99 0.54 -7.77
N LEU A 96 0.74 -0.25 -6.73
CA LEU A 96 -0.23 0.08 -5.68
C LEU A 96 0.17 1.33 -4.89
N ASN A 97 1.46 1.49 -4.57
CA ASN A 97 1.94 2.72 -3.92
C ASN A 97 1.60 3.96 -4.77
N GLY A 98 1.81 3.91 -6.09
CA GLY A 98 1.44 4.97 -7.01
C GLY A 98 -0.07 5.24 -7.07
N ILE A 99 -0.89 4.19 -7.04
CA ILE A 99 -2.36 4.32 -6.99
C ILE A 99 -2.80 5.04 -5.72
N TYR A 100 -2.25 4.68 -4.56
CA TYR A 100 -2.58 5.36 -3.30
C TYR A 100 -2.16 6.83 -3.33
N ALA A 101 -0.97 7.15 -3.81
CA ALA A 101 -0.53 8.54 -3.96
C ALA A 101 -1.47 9.34 -4.87
N GLY A 102 -1.81 8.81 -6.03
CA GLY A 102 -2.74 9.46 -6.97
C GLY A 102 -4.16 9.60 -6.41
N ASN A 103 -4.61 8.65 -5.57
CA ASN A 103 -5.92 8.78 -4.90
C ASN A 103 -5.94 9.94 -3.90
N LEU A 104 -4.88 10.11 -3.13
CA LEU A 104 -4.75 11.22 -2.18
C LEU A 104 -4.69 12.56 -2.92
N GLU A 105 -3.91 12.65 -3.99
CA GLU A 105 -3.78 13.84 -4.83
C GLU A 105 -5.14 14.27 -5.41
N ARG A 106 -5.87 13.34 -6.05
CA ARG A 106 -7.20 13.63 -6.60
C ARG A 106 -8.22 14.12 -5.58
N LYS A 107 -8.04 13.76 -4.31
CA LYS A 107 -8.89 14.20 -3.19
C LYS A 107 -8.33 15.41 -2.46
N ASN A 108 -7.27 16.04 -2.97
CA ASN A 108 -6.58 17.18 -2.35
C ASN A 108 -6.13 16.90 -0.91
N ILE A 109 -5.68 15.67 -0.63
CA ILE A 109 -5.16 15.27 0.67
C ILE A 109 -3.64 15.45 0.66
N ASN A 110 -3.13 16.29 1.56
CA ASN A 110 -1.70 16.54 1.66
C ASN A 110 -0.94 15.35 2.23
N ILE A 111 0.24 15.08 1.68
CA ILE A 111 1.14 14.02 2.16
C ILE A 111 2.39 14.69 2.74
N PHE A 112 2.64 14.49 4.02
CA PHE A 112 3.88 14.89 4.69
C PHE A 112 4.76 13.66 4.86
N ARG A 113 6.00 13.75 4.39
CA ARG A 113 6.98 12.68 4.53
C ARG A 113 7.74 12.86 5.83
N GLY A 114 7.85 11.80 6.61
CA GLY A 114 8.56 11.79 7.89
C GLY A 114 7.74 11.16 9.03
N PHE A 115 8.29 11.24 10.22
CA PHE A 115 7.65 10.71 11.43
C PHE A 115 6.76 11.76 12.08
N GLY A 116 5.47 11.45 12.24
CA GLY A 116 4.52 12.30 12.93
C GLY A 116 4.58 12.13 14.44
N LYS A 117 4.71 13.24 15.18
CA LYS A 117 4.75 13.27 16.64
C LYS A 117 3.70 14.25 17.18
N VAL A 118 2.83 13.79 18.07
CA VAL A 118 1.90 14.66 18.79
C VAL A 118 2.69 15.44 19.85
N THR A 119 2.71 16.78 19.73
CA THR A 119 3.50 17.66 20.60
C THR A 119 2.65 18.52 21.52
N GLY A 120 1.33 18.41 21.44
CA GLY A 120 0.37 19.11 22.29
C GLY A 120 -1.06 18.97 21.78
N PRO A 121 -2.05 19.53 22.48
CA PRO A 121 -3.44 19.52 22.04
C PRO A 121 -3.57 20.11 20.62
N GLY A 122 -4.07 19.29 19.68
CA GLY A 122 -4.27 19.69 18.27
C GLY A 122 -2.98 20.02 17.51
N ARG A 123 -1.81 19.60 17.99
CA ARG A 123 -0.51 19.90 17.36
C ARG A 123 0.27 18.63 17.06
N ILE A 124 0.72 18.53 15.82
CA ILE A 124 1.59 17.46 15.33
C ILE A 124 2.81 18.11 14.66
N THR A 125 4.00 17.59 14.95
CA THR A 125 5.22 17.90 14.20
C THR A 125 5.60 16.71 13.33
N VAL A 126 6.31 17.00 12.25
CA VAL A 126 6.85 15.98 11.34
C VAL A 126 8.35 16.14 11.33
N ASP A 127 9.05 15.10 11.73
CA ASP A 127 10.51 15.02 11.73
C ASP A 127 10.94 14.06 10.61
N ASP A 128 12.08 14.34 9.97
CA ASP A 128 12.68 13.53 8.90
C ASP A 128 13.20 12.16 9.41
#